data_04b074a1e1bc2851b2b038efa170c61d
#
_entry.id   04b074a1e1bc2851b2b038efa170c61d
#
_cell.length_a   1.000
_cell.length_b   1.000
_cell.length_c   1.000
_cell.angle_alpha   90.00
_cell.angle_beta   90.00
_cell.angle_gamma   90.00
#
_symmetry.space_group_name_H-M   'P 1'
#
loop_
_entity.id
_entity.type
_entity.pdbx_description
1 polymer ?
#
loop_
_entity_poly.entity_id
_entity_poly.type
_entity_poly.pdbx_seq_one_letter_code
_entity_poly.pdbx_strand_id
1 'polypeptide(L)'
;YLLYQTEWLATGSGYDDKIGALWVNPSTCKPVGSTIGHEIGHSFQYQVSADKLFTGEATPIDRADGSQLVPAGFRYGFGENGAGGCAYWEQCAQWQSFQDYPNECFDQDTHYAVWLKNHHRHFNHEFMRYASYWFQYWFTEEHGIESYARIWKESKYPEDPLQTYMRIYCNNSLDALYKDLYAYSAHCADYDFKAVHQYKKEAAINYSTKLYKNDGYYQVAYTNCPGTTGFNLIPLNVPASGKVSATLEGLAPGSALAAADPGTVVDGDGNVKSTVTKYNSQSNTQQNYRYGFVAITKDGKSHYGEMHTGKKGTATYEVPANTERLYLCVLAAPDKYNHNAWDDDETNDEQWPYRVKFSGTDLLGNVTIPEGAPTDVETSLEVSLDASSESYPLHTFNQA
;
A
#
# COMPACT_ATOMS: atom_id res chain seq x y z
N TYR A 1 -3.15 -9.27 -34.37
CA TYR A 1 -2.95 -7.84 -34.71
C TYR A 1 -2.79 -7.10 -33.40
N LEU A 2 -1.56 -6.73 -33.07
CA LEU A 2 -1.31 -5.78 -32.03
C LEU A 2 -1.66 -4.40 -32.56
N LEU A 3 -2.65 -3.80 -31.97
CA LEU A 3 -2.85 -2.37 -32.09
C LEU A 3 -1.77 -1.69 -31.24
N TYR A 4 -0.60 -1.51 -31.86
CA TYR A 4 0.44 -0.69 -31.28
C TYR A 4 -0.06 0.75 -31.30
N GLN A 5 -0.24 1.32 -30.13
CA GLN A 5 -0.50 2.75 -29.99
C GLN A 5 0.83 3.47 -29.99
N THR A 6 0.95 4.48 -30.81
CA THR A 6 2.22 5.23 -30.99
C THR A 6 2.65 5.95 -29.70
N GLU A 7 1.73 6.17 -28.77
CA GLU A 7 1.95 6.78 -27.47
C GLU A 7 2.54 5.79 -26.45
N TRP A 8 2.40 4.50 -26.66
CA TRP A 8 2.94 3.52 -25.74
C TRP A 8 4.45 3.39 -25.88
N LEU A 9 5.12 3.30 -24.73
CA LEU A 9 6.56 3.11 -24.66
C LEU A 9 6.96 1.67 -24.97
N ALA A 10 6.23 0.72 -24.42
CA ALA A 10 6.38 -0.71 -24.64
C ALA A 10 5.11 -1.46 -24.24
N THR A 11 5.04 -2.75 -24.56
CA THR A 11 4.02 -3.67 -24.03
C THR A 11 4.54 -5.10 -24.04
N GLY A 12 4.38 -5.79 -22.90
CA GLY A 12 4.64 -7.22 -22.77
C GLY A 12 3.34 -8.01 -22.88
N SER A 13 3.35 -9.10 -23.60
CA SER A 13 2.18 -9.95 -23.82
C SER A 13 2.60 -11.32 -24.32
N GLY A 14 1.81 -11.94 -25.17
CA GLY A 14 2.10 -13.21 -25.84
C GLY A 14 1.87 -13.15 -27.33
N TYR A 15 2.56 -14.03 -28.02
CA TYR A 15 2.42 -14.23 -29.45
C TYR A 15 1.85 -15.62 -29.72
N ASP A 16 0.75 -15.66 -30.46
CA ASP A 16 0.08 -16.89 -30.92
C ASP A 16 -0.30 -17.85 -29.77
N ASP A 17 -0.60 -17.30 -28.58
CA ASP A 17 -0.89 -18.03 -27.34
C ASP A 17 0.16 -19.10 -26.95
N LYS A 18 1.39 -18.96 -27.43
CA LYS A 18 2.47 -19.93 -27.23
C LYS A 18 3.71 -19.37 -26.57
N ILE A 19 4.06 -18.13 -26.87
CA ILE A 19 5.30 -17.52 -26.41
C ILE A 19 5.03 -16.15 -25.80
N GLY A 20 5.71 -15.83 -24.69
CA GLY A 20 5.82 -14.47 -24.19
C GLY A 20 6.52 -13.59 -25.24
N ALA A 21 6.01 -12.39 -25.46
CA ALA A 21 6.52 -11.47 -26.46
C ALA A 21 6.54 -10.04 -25.93
N LEU A 22 7.45 -9.25 -26.47
CA LEU A 22 7.65 -7.86 -26.09
C LEU A 22 7.64 -6.99 -27.36
N TRP A 23 6.88 -5.90 -27.33
CA TRP A 23 6.88 -4.86 -28.35
C TRP A 23 7.38 -3.57 -27.72
N VAL A 24 8.37 -2.96 -28.33
CA VAL A 24 9.09 -1.80 -27.78
C VAL A 24 9.09 -0.66 -28.77
N ASN A 25 8.71 0.51 -28.31
CA ASN A 25 8.93 1.75 -29.04
C ASN A 25 10.46 2.01 -29.12
N PRO A 26 11.03 2.29 -30.28
CA PRO A 26 12.46 2.58 -30.41
C PRO A 26 12.97 3.71 -29.48
N SER A 27 12.11 4.66 -29.12
CA SER A 27 12.46 5.72 -28.19
C SER A 27 12.79 5.21 -26.79
N THR A 28 12.18 4.11 -26.36
CA THR A 28 12.40 3.49 -25.04
C THR A 28 13.77 2.81 -24.93
N CYS A 29 14.44 2.57 -26.04
CA CYS A 29 15.78 1.99 -26.07
C CYS A 29 16.92 3.02 -25.91
N LYS A 30 16.60 4.30 -25.69
CA LYS A 30 17.62 5.38 -25.65
C LYS A 30 17.35 6.41 -24.54
N PRO A 31 17.86 6.18 -23.31
CA PRO A 31 18.53 4.96 -22.84
C PRO A 31 17.56 3.80 -22.61
N VAL A 32 18.07 2.59 -22.52
CA VAL A 32 17.32 1.44 -21.98
C VAL A 32 17.13 1.70 -20.49
N GLY A 33 15.91 1.49 -19.99
CA GLY A 33 15.55 1.73 -18.60
C GLY A 33 14.58 0.68 -18.06
N SER A 34 14.05 0.93 -16.88
CA SER A 34 13.16 0.04 -16.15
C SER A 34 11.90 -0.36 -16.92
N THR A 35 11.39 0.50 -17.81
CA THR A 35 10.22 0.18 -18.66
C THR A 35 10.41 -1.12 -19.46
N ILE A 36 11.59 -1.34 -20.06
CA ILE A 36 11.85 -2.58 -20.82
C ILE A 36 11.91 -3.78 -19.86
N GLY A 37 12.55 -3.64 -18.70
CA GLY A 37 12.59 -4.68 -17.66
C GLY A 37 11.18 -5.05 -17.17
N HIS A 38 10.31 -4.06 -17.01
CA HIS A 38 8.90 -4.23 -16.67
C HIS A 38 8.16 -5.08 -17.71
N GLU A 39 8.24 -4.72 -18.98
CA GLU A 39 7.55 -5.44 -20.06
C GLU A 39 8.10 -6.84 -20.30
N ILE A 40 9.39 -7.05 -20.06
CA ILE A 40 9.99 -8.40 -20.03
C ILE A 40 9.31 -9.23 -18.92
N GLY A 41 9.03 -8.62 -17.76
CA GLY A 41 8.26 -9.23 -16.69
C GLY A 41 6.92 -9.77 -17.15
N HIS A 42 6.16 -8.98 -17.89
CA HIS A 42 4.88 -9.40 -18.46
C HIS A 42 5.02 -10.58 -19.42
N SER A 43 6.09 -10.61 -20.19
CA SER A 43 6.34 -11.73 -21.10
C SER A 43 6.56 -13.04 -20.35
N PHE A 44 7.27 -13.03 -19.22
CA PHE A 44 7.41 -14.21 -18.36
C PHE A 44 6.10 -14.61 -17.69
N GLN A 45 5.32 -13.65 -17.21
CA GLN A 45 4.00 -13.91 -16.63
C GLN A 45 3.08 -14.56 -17.65
N TYR A 46 3.09 -14.08 -18.88
CA TYR A 46 2.34 -14.68 -19.98
C TYR A 46 2.77 -16.12 -20.25
N GLN A 47 4.09 -16.40 -20.24
CA GLN A 47 4.64 -17.72 -20.52
C GLN A 47 4.14 -18.77 -19.54
N VAL A 48 3.92 -18.42 -18.25
CA VAL A 48 3.35 -19.36 -17.27
C VAL A 48 2.00 -19.90 -17.72
N SER A 49 1.13 -19.04 -18.26
CA SER A 49 -0.18 -19.45 -18.77
C SER A 49 -0.07 -20.26 -20.05
N ALA A 50 0.81 -19.83 -20.97
CA ALA A 50 1.02 -20.53 -22.24
C ALA A 50 1.57 -21.95 -22.03
N ASP A 51 2.51 -22.12 -21.10
CA ASP A 51 3.08 -23.44 -20.79
C ASP A 51 2.02 -24.39 -20.20
N LYS A 52 1.17 -23.91 -19.31
CA LYS A 52 0.11 -24.73 -18.74
C LYS A 52 -0.96 -25.14 -19.76
N LEU A 53 -1.26 -24.29 -20.72
CA LEU A 53 -2.10 -24.66 -21.86
C LEU A 53 -1.42 -25.72 -22.73
N PHE A 54 -0.15 -25.53 -23.03
CA PHE A 54 0.62 -26.43 -23.88
C PHE A 54 0.77 -27.83 -23.27
N THR A 55 1.00 -27.91 -21.95
CA THR A 55 1.12 -29.18 -21.20
C THR A 55 -0.22 -29.83 -20.90
N GLY A 56 -1.33 -29.16 -21.14
CA GLY A 56 -2.67 -29.63 -20.79
C GLY A 56 -2.99 -29.56 -19.28
N GLU A 57 -2.16 -28.88 -18.48
CA GLU A 57 -2.43 -28.61 -17.06
C GLU A 57 -3.59 -27.64 -16.86
N ALA A 58 -3.86 -26.82 -17.87
CA ALA A 58 -4.99 -25.90 -17.88
C ALA A 58 -5.77 -26.01 -19.18
N THR A 59 -7.09 -25.92 -19.08
CA THR A 59 -8.01 -25.82 -20.23
C THR A 59 -8.73 -24.49 -20.17
N PRO A 60 -8.96 -23.81 -21.31
CA PRO A 60 -9.75 -22.59 -21.33
C PRO A 60 -11.16 -22.82 -20.77
N ILE A 61 -11.69 -21.85 -20.04
CA ILE A 61 -13.06 -21.80 -19.56
C ILE A 61 -13.83 -20.78 -20.39
N ASP A 62 -14.96 -21.18 -20.96
CA ASP A 62 -15.85 -20.28 -21.68
C ASP A 62 -16.57 -19.35 -20.69
N ARG A 63 -16.50 -18.05 -20.94
CA ARG A 63 -17.26 -17.06 -20.19
C ARG A 63 -18.63 -16.82 -20.82
N ALA A 64 -19.54 -16.29 -20.03
CA ALA A 64 -20.89 -15.97 -20.48
C ALA A 64 -20.92 -14.94 -21.64
N ASP A 65 -19.88 -14.11 -21.78
CA ASP A 65 -19.73 -13.14 -22.87
C ASP A 65 -19.12 -13.74 -24.14
N GLY A 66 -18.85 -15.04 -24.17
CA GLY A 66 -18.24 -15.76 -25.29
C GLY A 66 -16.72 -15.64 -25.35
N SER A 67 -16.08 -14.95 -24.40
CA SER A 67 -14.63 -14.96 -24.27
C SER A 67 -14.14 -16.19 -23.54
N GLN A 68 -12.85 -16.52 -23.69
CA GLN A 68 -12.23 -17.63 -22.97
C GLN A 68 -11.31 -17.12 -21.87
N LEU A 69 -11.42 -17.69 -20.69
CA LEU A 69 -10.51 -17.52 -19.58
C LEU A 69 -9.53 -18.69 -19.52
N VAL A 70 -8.26 -18.41 -19.49
CA VAL A 70 -7.24 -19.40 -19.15
C VAL A 70 -7.12 -19.48 -17.63
N PRO A 71 -7.50 -20.58 -16.97
CA PRO A 71 -7.53 -20.67 -15.50
C PRO A 71 -6.15 -20.85 -14.87
N ALA A 72 -5.10 -20.55 -15.63
CA ALA A 72 -3.72 -20.71 -15.20
C ALA A 72 -3.02 -19.37 -15.16
N GLY A 73 -2.36 -19.10 -14.03
CA GLY A 73 -1.67 -17.84 -13.79
C GLY A 73 -2.64 -16.67 -13.57
N PHE A 74 -2.06 -15.51 -13.36
CA PHE A 74 -2.81 -14.27 -13.11
C PHE A 74 -3.00 -13.46 -14.40
N ARG A 75 -3.32 -14.13 -15.51
CA ARG A 75 -3.31 -13.53 -16.84
C ARG A 75 -4.42 -12.49 -17.03
N TYR A 76 -5.64 -12.82 -16.61
CA TYR A 76 -6.79 -11.95 -16.83
C TYR A 76 -7.73 -12.00 -15.63
N GLY A 77 -7.41 -11.25 -14.63
CA GLY A 77 -8.29 -11.03 -13.51
C GLY A 77 -8.53 -12.26 -12.63
N PHE A 78 -8.66 -11.97 -11.39
CA PHE A 78 -8.98 -12.92 -10.37
C PHE A 78 -10.42 -12.80 -9.99
N GLY A 79 -10.94 -13.89 -9.43
CA GLY A 79 -12.30 -13.95 -8.96
C GLY A 79 -13.31 -14.01 -10.10
N GLU A 80 -14.57 -14.15 -9.71
CA GLU A 80 -15.69 -14.39 -10.62
C GLU A 80 -15.90 -13.28 -11.67
N ASN A 81 -15.45 -12.06 -11.37
CA ASN A 81 -15.67 -10.89 -12.21
C ASN A 81 -14.41 -10.40 -12.95
N GLY A 82 -13.35 -11.19 -12.98
CA GLY A 82 -12.11 -10.81 -13.64
C GLY A 82 -11.32 -9.72 -12.91
N ALA A 83 -11.65 -9.46 -11.65
CA ALA A 83 -11.11 -8.42 -10.83
C ALA A 83 -9.78 -8.81 -10.16
N GLY A 84 -8.91 -7.85 -9.89
CA GLY A 84 -7.78 -7.97 -8.99
C GLY A 84 -6.46 -8.49 -9.59
N GLY A 85 -6.47 -9.24 -10.67
CA GLY A 85 -5.23 -9.80 -11.24
C GLY A 85 -4.32 -8.79 -11.91
N CYS A 86 -4.89 -7.81 -12.55
CA CYS A 86 -4.14 -6.78 -13.25
C CYS A 86 -3.25 -5.95 -12.31
N ALA A 87 -3.70 -5.67 -11.08
CA ALA A 87 -2.87 -4.99 -10.09
C ALA A 87 -1.60 -5.79 -9.79
N TYR A 88 -1.73 -7.07 -9.49
CA TYR A 88 -0.58 -7.93 -9.16
C TYR A 88 0.35 -8.16 -10.34
N TRP A 89 -0.20 -8.24 -11.54
CA TRP A 89 0.56 -8.31 -12.78
C TRP A 89 1.54 -7.14 -12.88
N GLU A 90 1.04 -5.92 -12.75
CA GLU A 90 1.84 -4.71 -12.83
C GLU A 90 2.82 -4.57 -11.63
N GLN A 91 2.37 -4.88 -10.43
CA GLN A 91 3.21 -4.89 -9.23
C GLN A 91 4.42 -5.82 -9.40
N CYS A 92 4.20 -7.01 -9.96
CA CYS A 92 5.25 -7.98 -10.21
C CYS A 92 6.22 -7.54 -11.30
N ALA A 93 5.72 -6.95 -12.38
CA ALA A 93 6.56 -6.41 -13.44
C ALA A 93 7.43 -5.25 -12.95
N GLN A 94 6.87 -4.36 -12.11
CA GLN A 94 7.63 -3.30 -11.44
C GLN A 94 8.70 -3.87 -10.51
N TRP A 95 8.34 -4.80 -9.63
CA TRP A 95 9.32 -5.43 -8.75
C TRP A 95 10.45 -6.08 -9.55
N GLN A 96 10.15 -6.77 -10.66
CA GLN A 96 11.13 -7.41 -11.50
C GLN A 96 12.07 -6.40 -12.16
N SER A 97 11.54 -5.30 -12.69
CA SER A 97 12.35 -4.25 -13.30
C SER A 97 13.30 -3.58 -12.29
N PHE A 98 12.85 -3.45 -11.04
CA PHE A 98 13.66 -2.85 -9.98
C PHE A 98 14.74 -3.78 -9.41
N GLN A 99 14.83 -5.03 -9.86
CA GLN A 99 16.02 -5.84 -9.58
C GLN A 99 17.25 -5.31 -10.35
N ASP A 100 17.03 -4.73 -11.53
CA ASP A 100 18.09 -4.12 -12.34
C ASP A 100 18.21 -2.60 -12.12
N TYR A 101 17.12 -1.94 -11.70
CA TYR A 101 17.03 -0.49 -11.48
C TYR A 101 16.54 -0.14 -10.06
N PRO A 102 17.23 -0.60 -8.99
CA PRO A 102 16.67 -0.57 -7.63
C PRO A 102 16.47 0.83 -7.04
N ASN A 103 17.20 1.83 -7.52
CA ASN A 103 17.01 3.21 -7.07
C ASN A 103 15.74 3.86 -7.63
N GLU A 104 15.17 3.34 -8.72
CA GLU A 104 13.94 3.87 -9.31
C GLU A 104 12.69 3.53 -8.48
N CYS A 105 12.76 2.51 -7.60
CA CYS A 105 11.63 2.15 -6.74
C CYS A 105 11.21 3.27 -5.77
N PHE A 106 12.05 4.28 -5.56
CA PHE A 106 11.78 5.44 -4.71
C PHE A 106 11.57 6.74 -5.51
N ASP A 107 11.28 6.64 -6.79
CA ASP A 107 11.06 7.83 -7.62
C ASP A 107 9.78 8.57 -7.18
N GLN A 108 9.97 9.81 -6.72
CA GLN A 108 8.91 10.66 -6.18
C GLN A 108 7.91 11.13 -7.24
N ASP A 109 8.34 11.19 -8.49
CA ASP A 109 7.53 11.72 -9.58
C ASP A 109 6.64 10.66 -10.22
N THR A 110 6.75 9.41 -9.76
CA THR A 110 6.05 8.27 -10.36
C THR A 110 5.33 7.38 -9.33
N HIS A 111 5.54 6.10 -9.42
CA HIS A 111 4.79 5.07 -8.68
C HIS A 111 4.95 5.15 -7.16
N TYR A 112 6.11 5.59 -6.68
CA TYR A 112 6.32 5.73 -5.24
C TYR A 112 5.43 6.82 -4.62
N ALA A 113 5.23 7.93 -5.30
CA ALA A 113 4.29 8.97 -4.85
C ALA A 113 2.84 8.47 -4.80
N VAL A 114 2.45 7.62 -5.75
CA VAL A 114 1.14 6.96 -5.76
C VAL A 114 1.02 6.00 -4.56
N TRP A 115 2.07 5.22 -4.27
CA TRP A 115 2.10 4.33 -3.11
C TRP A 115 1.89 5.08 -1.79
N LEU A 116 2.61 6.15 -1.55
CA LEU A 116 2.49 6.94 -0.32
C LEU A 116 1.07 7.46 -0.06
N LYS A 117 0.29 7.69 -1.12
CA LYS A 117 -1.10 8.17 -1.02
C LYS A 117 -2.12 7.06 -0.89
N ASN A 118 -1.82 5.84 -1.37
CA ASN A 118 -2.84 4.81 -1.61
C ASN A 118 -2.61 3.50 -0.83
N HIS A 119 -1.53 3.34 -0.05
CA HIS A 119 -1.22 2.12 0.70
C HIS A 119 -2.30 1.67 1.70
N HIS A 120 -3.27 2.54 1.99
CA HIS A 120 -4.45 2.21 2.79
C HIS A 120 -5.52 1.41 2.02
N ARG A 121 -5.43 1.35 0.69
CA ARG A 121 -6.37 0.60 -0.13
C ARG A 121 -6.09 -0.88 -0.10
N HIS A 122 -7.03 -1.67 -0.60
CA HIS A 122 -6.84 -3.09 -0.79
C HIS A 122 -5.56 -3.37 -1.60
N PHE A 123 -4.82 -4.44 -1.27
CA PHE A 123 -3.57 -4.80 -1.94
C PHE A 123 -3.70 -4.88 -3.48
N ASN A 124 -4.84 -5.39 -3.96
CA ASN A 124 -5.11 -5.52 -5.40
C ASN A 124 -5.91 -4.35 -6.00
N HIS A 125 -5.97 -3.20 -5.32
CA HIS A 125 -6.68 -2.04 -5.84
C HIS A 125 -6.01 -1.50 -7.11
N GLU A 126 -6.81 -1.11 -8.11
CA GLU A 126 -6.35 -0.65 -9.41
C GLU A 126 -5.44 0.58 -9.34
N PHE A 127 -5.67 1.48 -8.38
CA PHE A 127 -4.79 2.65 -8.18
C PHE A 127 -3.38 2.27 -7.71
N MET A 128 -3.23 1.06 -7.21
CA MET A 128 -1.97 0.54 -6.69
C MET A 128 -1.20 -0.33 -7.68
N ARG A 129 -1.75 -0.57 -8.87
CA ARG A 129 -1.20 -1.53 -9.85
C ARG A 129 0.29 -1.38 -10.14
N TYR A 130 0.79 -0.16 -10.27
CA TYR A 130 2.22 0.10 -10.50
C TYR A 130 3.00 0.45 -9.23
N ALA A 131 2.34 0.58 -8.09
CA ALA A 131 2.91 1.16 -6.88
C ALA A 131 3.11 0.16 -5.73
N SER A 132 2.34 -0.93 -5.69
CA SER A 132 2.31 -1.86 -4.55
C SER A 132 3.25 -3.06 -4.72
N TYR A 133 4.51 -2.81 -5.07
CA TYR A 133 5.55 -3.85 -5.29
C TYR A 133 6.36 -4.18 -4.02
N TRP A 134 6.02 -3.63 -2.88
CA TRP A 134 6.79 -3.78 -1.65
C TRP A 134 6.58 -5.13 -0.96
N PHE A 135 5.42 -5.74 -1.11
CA PHE A 135 5.15 -7.07 -0.58
C PHE A 135 6.01 -8.14 -1.26
N GLN A 136 6.34 -7.96 -2.55
CA GLN A 136 7.25 -8.85 -3.28
C GLN A 136 8.65 -8.83 -2.67
N TYR A 137 9.17 -7.68 -2.22
CA TYR A 137 10.43 -7.61 -1.50
C TYR A 137 10.36 -8.38 -0.19
N TRP A 138 9.28 -8.19 0.59
CA TRP A 138 9.11 -8.83 1.87
C TRP A 138 9.03 -10.36 1.72
N PHE A 139 8.14 -10.89 0.91
CA PHE A 139 7.98 -12.34 0.84
C PHE A 139 9.15 -13.06 0.15
N THR A 140 9.88 -12.41 -0.75
CA THR A 140 11.09 -12.99 -1.34
C THR A 140 12.26 -13.03 -0.35
N GLU A 141 12.30 -12.13 0.63
CA GLU A 141 13.25 -12.22 1.74
C GLU A 141 12.88 -13.33 2.72
N GLU A 142 11.61 -13.53 3.01
CA GLU A 142 11.13 -14.54 3.95
C GLU A 142 11.17 -15.97 3.38
N HIS A 143 10.89 -16.13 2.09
CA HIS A 143 10.71 -17.44 1.45
C HIS A 143 11.72 -17.75 0.34
N GLY A 144 12.68 -16.87 0.08
CA GLY A 144 13.64 -16.97 -1.03
C GLY A 144 13.09 -16.41 -2.34
N ILE A 145 14.00 -16.08 -3.25
CA ILE A 145 13.68 -15.44 -4.53
C ILE A 145 12.73 -16.30 -5.40
N GLU A 146 12.82 -17.62 -5.29
CA GLU A 146 12.00 -18.57 -6.02
C GLU A 146 10.52 -18.48 -5.66
N SER A 147 10.20 -17.90 -4.49
CA SER A 147 8.81 -17.71 -4.06
C SER A 147 8.02 -16.84 -5.03
N TYR A 148 8.66 -15.87 -5.67
CA TYR A 148 8.08 -15.05 -6.71
C TYR A 148 7.54 -15.90 -7.87
N ALA A 149 8.39 -16.73 -8.47
CA ALA A 149 7.99 -17.61 -9.57
C ALA A 149 6.99 -18.68 -9.12
N ARG A 150 7.11 -19.17 -7.88
CA ARG A 150 6.23 -20.19 -7.31
C ARG A 150 4.80 -19.73 -7.20
N ILE A 151 4.56 -18.49 -6.74
CA ILE A 151 3.20 -17.92 -6.66
C ILE A 151 2.58 -17.89 -8.06
N TRP A 152 3.28 -17.46 -9.08
CA TRP A 152 2.81 -17.47 -10.46
C TRP A 152 2.52 -18.88 -10.97
N LYS A 153 3.45 -19.80 -10.79
CA LYS A 153 3.36 -21.17 -11.28
C LYS A 153 2.22 -21.95 -10.61
N GLU A 154 2.01 -21.76 -9.31
CA GLU A 154 1.04 -22.52 -8.52
C GLU A 154 -0.32 -21.80 -8.37
N SER A 155 -0.49 -20.63 -8.97
CA SER A 155 -1.77 -19.93 -8.96
C SER A 155 -2.91 -20.75 -9.54
N LYS A 156 -4.10 -20.63 -8.98
CA LYS A 156 -5.30 -21.38 -9.37
C LYS A 156 -6.48 -20.44 -9.48
N TYR A 157 -7.24 -20.53 -10.56
CA TYR A 157 -8.52 -19.84 -10.63
C TYR A 157 -9.53 -20.45 -9.64
N PRO A 158 -10.32 -19.66 -8.91
CA PRO A 158 -10.45 -18.20 -8.93
C PRO A 158 -9.67 -17.48 -7.82
N GLU A 159 -8.58 -18.05 -7.32
CA GLU A 159 -7.74 -17.41 -6.30
C GLU A 159 -7.17 -16.08 -6.80
N ASP A 160 -7.15 -15.06 -5.93
CA ASP A 160 -6.31 -13.91 -6.13
C ASP A 160 -4.87 -14.16 -5.60
N PRO A 161 -3.91 -13.25 -5.84
CA PRO A 161 -2.53 -13.45 -5.43
C PRO A 161 -2.34 -13.69 -3.94
N LEU A 162 -3.09 -12.98 -3.09
CA LEU A 162 -3.00 -13.17 -1.64
C LEU A 162 -3.62 -14.50 -1.19
N GLN A 163 -4.66 -14.99 -1.87
CA GLN A 163 -5.19 -16.32 -1.60
C GLN A 163 -4.22 -17.41 -2.04
N THR A 164 -3.55 -17.24 -3.18
CA THR A 164 -2.47 -18.15 -3.60
C THR A 164 -1.33 -18.15 -2.58
N TYR A 165 -0.89 -16.97 -2.14
CA TYR A 165 0.11 -16.82 -1.09
C TYR A 165 -0.34 -17.51 0.22
N MET A 166 -1.57 -17.25 0.65
CA MET A 166 -2.16 -17.84 1.84
C MET A 166 -2.16 -19.37 1.77
N ARG A 167 -2.49 -19.96 0.63
CA ARG A 167 -2.47 -21.41 0.44
C ARG A 167 -1.06 -21.99 0.49
N ILE A 168 -0.08 -21.33 -0.13
CA ILE A 168 1.28 -21.87 -0.26
C ILE A 168 2.07 -21.69 1.03
N TYR A 169 1.99 -20.52 1.66
CA TYR A 169 2.87 -20.11 2.77
C TYR A 169 2.16 -20.03 4.14
N CYS A 170 0.84 -19.89 4.15
CA CYS A 170 0.07 -19.70 5.39
C CYS A 170 -0.85 -20.90 5.74
N ASN A 171 -0.71 -22.06 5.09
CA ASN A 171 -1.57 -23.24 5.31
C ASN A 171 -3.07 -22.93 5.24
N ASN A 172 -3.50 -22.05 4.35
CA ASN A 172 -4.87 -21.52 4.23
C ASN A 172 -5.37 -20.80 5.49
N SER A 173 -4.49 -20.31 6.34
CA SER A 173 -4.85 -19.54 7.52
C SER A 173 -4.91 -18.05 7.21
N LEU A 174 -6.09 -17.46 7.33
CA LEU A 174 -6.28 -16.03 7.19
C LEU A 174 -5.54 -15.24 8.28
N ASP A 175 -5.47 -15.78 9.50
CA ASP A 175 -4.71 -15.17 10.60
C ASP A 175 -3.21 -15.12 10.28
N ALA A 176 -2.65 -16.19 9.71
CA ALA A 176 -1.26 -16.23 9.28
C ALA A 176 -0.99 -15.23 8.14
N LEU A 177 -1.89 -15.15 7.15
CA LEU A 177 -1.80 -14.15 6.08
C LEU A 177 -1.77 -12.73 6.66
N TYR A 178 -2.68 -12.39 7.56
CA TYR A 178 -2.71 -11.05 8.17
C TYR A 178 -1.51 -10.76 9.06
N LYS A 179 -0.93 -11.78 9.70
CA LYS A 179 0.33 -11.64 10.43
C LYS A 179 1.47 -11.26 9.48
N ASP A 180 1.56 -11.92 8.35
CA ASP A 180 2.58 -11.64 7.33
C ASP A 180 2.37 -10.27 6.70
N LEU A 181 1.12 -9.92 6.35
CA LEU A 181 0.80 -8.58 5.82
C LEU A 181 1.07 -7.47 6.84
N TYR A 182 0.84 -7.73 8.14
CA TYR A 182 1.21 -6.76 9.17
C TYR A 182 2.73 -6.58 9.27
N ALA A 183 3.49 -7.66 9.25
CA ALA A 183 4.95 -7.59 9.28
C ALA A 183 5.48 -6.78 8.08
N TYR A 184 5.01 -7.09 6.88
CA TYR A 184 5.29 -6.31 5.68
C TYR A 184 4.93 -4.82 5.85
N SER A 185 3.73 -4.53 6.34
CA SER A 185 3.27 -3.14 6.55
C SER A 185 4.17 -2.38 7.52
N ALA A 186 4.59 -3.04 8.60
CA ALA A 186 5.51 -2.47 9.59
C ALA A 186 6.90 -2.20 8.98
N HIS A 187 7.40 -3.09 8.10
CA HIS A 187 8.68 -2.89 7.40
C HIS A 187 8.64 -1.71 6.44
N CYS A 188 7.47 -1.41 5.86
CA CYS A 188 7.29 -0.23 5.02
C CYS A 188 7.51 1.10 5.78
N ALA A 189 7.48 1.13 7.10
CA ALA A 189 7.73 2.35 7.89
C ALA A 189 9.12 2.96 7.61
N ASP A 190 10.10 2.13 7.26
CA ASP A 190 11.44 2.56 6.88
C ASP A 190 11.99 1.81 5.65
N TYR A 191 11.15 1.09 4.93
CA TYR A 191 11.55 0.22 3.82
C TYR A 191 12.70 -0.71 4.22
N ASP A 192 12.52 -1.38 5.36
CA ASP A 192 13.47 -2.32 5.94
C ASP A 192 13.43 -3.65 5.18
N PHE A 193 13.79 -3.58 3.90
CA PHE A 193 13.94 -4.68 2.97
C PHE A 193 15.38 -4.69 2.46
N LYS A 194 16.11 -5.78 2.69
CA LYS A 194 17.56 -5.88 2.40
C LYS A 194 17.93 -5.44 0.99
N ALA A 195 17.10 -5.81 0.03
CA ALA A 195 17.36 -5.52 -1.38
C ALA A 195 17.36 -4.02 -1.70
N VAL A 196 16.53 -3.23 -1.02
CA VAL A 196 16.30 -1.82 -1.40
C VAL A 196 16.58 -0.80 -0.30
N HIS A 197 16.76 -1.22 0.93
CA HIS A 197 16.96 -0.30 2.06
C HIS A 197 18.07 0.74 1.82
N GLN A 198 19.16 0.34 1.20
CA GLN A 198 20.28 1.22 0.86
C GLN A 198 19.94 2.30 -0.17
N TYR A 199 18.88 2.13 -0.95
CA TYR A 199 18.45 3.06 -1.99
C TYR A 199 17.38 4.04 -1.51
N LYS A 200 16.84 3.85 -0.29
CA LYS A 200 15.87 4.78 0.27
C LYS A 200 16.50 6.17 0.39
N LYS A 201 15.75 7.17 0.02
CA LYS A 201 16.12 8.59 0.22
C LYS A 201 15.40 9.06 1.47
N GLU A 202 16.10 9.76 2.37
CA GLU A 202 15.51 10.26 3.62
C GLU A 202 14.23 11.07 3.39
N ALA A 203 14.23 11.92 2.38
CA ALA A 203 13.07 12.72 2.00
C ALA A 203 11.91 11.90 1.42
N ALA A 204 12.12 10.63 1.10
CA ALA A 204 11.12 9.77 0.47
C ALA A 204 10.09 9.22 1.46
N ILE A 205 10.43 9.10 2.73
CA ILE A 205 9.57 8.45 3.73
C ILE A 205 8.71 9.52 4.40
N ASN A 206 7.59 9.83 3.78
CA ASN A 206 6.67 10.86 4.25
C ASN A 206 5.22 10.34 4.26
N TYR A 207 4.91 9.52 5.25
CA TYR A 207 3.53 9.07 5.47
C TYR A 207 2.69 10.18 6.10
N SER A 208 1.50 10.40 5.55
CA SER A 208 0.57 11.44 5.99
C SER A 208 -0.85 10.89 6.17
N THR A 209 -1.00 9.91 7.05
CA THR A 209 -2.34 9.41 7.40
C THR A 209 -3.15 10.50 8.08
N LYS A 210 -4.23 10.91 7.46
CA LYS A 210 -5.10 11.97 7.96
C LYS A 210 -6.11 11.42 8.96
N LEU A 211 -6.19 12.07 10.12
CA LEU A 211 -7.14 11.74 11.17
C LEU A 211 -7.76 13.04 11.71
N TYR A 212 -9.03 12.96 12.13
CA TYR A 212 -9.77 14.08 12.67
C TYR A 212 -10.13 13.86 14.14
N LYS A 213 -9.99 14.89 14.97
CA LYS A 213 -10.45 14.84 16.34
C LYS A 213 -11.97 14.64 16.40
N ASN A 214 -12.40 13.63 17.14
CA ASN A 214 -13.80 13.32 17.35
C ASN A 214 -13.98 12.62 18.71
N ASP A 215 -14.70 13.27 19.65
CA ASP A 215 -15.04 12.72 20.97
C ASP A 215 -13.81 12.16 21.75
N GLY A 216 -12.74 12.97 21.83
CA GLY A 216 -11.51 12.61 22.54
C GLY A 216 -10.64 11.54 21.88
N TYR A 217 -10.97 11.13 20.67
CA TYR A 217 -10.21 10.24 19.80
C TYR A 217 -9.78 10.97 18.51
N TYR A 218 -8.88 10.34 17.78
CA TYR A 218 -8.59 10.62 16.39
C TYR A 218 -9.26 9.58 15.52
N GLN A 219 -10.19 9.99 14.69
CA GLN A 219 -10.92 9.13 13.76
C GLN A 219 -10.25 9.20 12.39
N VAL A 220 -9.99 8.05 11.75
CA VAL A 220 -9.38 8.01 10.44
C VAL A 220 -10.23 8.77 9.41
N ALA A 221 -9.59 9.57 8.54
CA ALA A 221 -10.29 10.27 7.47
C ALA A 221 -10.85 9.29 6.44
N TYR A 222 -11.94 9.66 5.76
CA TYR A 222 -12.49 8.85 4.66
C TYR A 222 -11.42 8.48 3.62
N THR A 223 -10.63 9.48 3.20
CA THR A 223 -9.58 9.34 2.19
C THR A 223 -8.38 8.47 2.62
N ASN A 224 -8.29 8.11 3.89
CA ASN A 224 -7.23 7.24 4.41
C ASN A 224 -7.79 6.01 5.13
N CYS A 225 -9.10 5.79 5.06
CA CYS A 225 -9.72 4.65 5.72
C CYS A 225 -9.28 3.35 5.04
N PRO A 226 -8.68 2.39 5.79
CA PRO A 226 -8.12 1.22 5.17
C PRO A 226 -9.19 0.27 4.63
N GLY A 227 -8.96 -0.23 3.42
CA GLY A 227 -9.65 -1.39 2.86
C GLY A 227 -9.10 -2.70 3.42
N THR A 228 -9.72 -3.84 3.11
CA THR A 228 -9.16 -5.17 3.46
C THR A 228 -7.72 -5.26 2.96
N THR A 229 -6.79 -5.66 3.82
CA THR A 229 -5.34 -5.72 3.56
C THR A 229 -4.62 -4.37 3.39
N GLY A 230 -5.35 -3.27 3.36
CA GLY A 230 -4.80 -1.93 3.40
C GLY A 230 -4.35 -1.54 4.81
N PHE A 231 -3.40 -0.64 4.90
CA PHE A 231 -2.86 -0.22 6.20
C PHE A 231 -2.56 1.27 6.28
N ASN A 232 -2.45 1.75 7.50
CA ASN A 232 -1.98 3.09 7.78
C ASN A 232 -0.66 3.05 8.57
N LEU A 233 0.28 3.90 8.19
CA LEU A 233 1.43 4.27 9.00
C LEU A 233 1.21 5.69 9.52
N ILE A 234 0.93 5.81 10.79
CA ILE A 234 0.56 7.09 11.45
C ILE A 234 1.80 7.65 12.12
N PRO A 235 2.38 8.76 11.60
CA PRO A 235 3.53 9.39 12.23
C PRO A 235 3.17 9.99 13.58
N LEU A 236 4.03 9.77 14.58
CA LEU A 236 3.84 10.22 15.95
C LEU A 236 5.00 11.06 16.43
N ASN A 237 4.73 11.95 17.39
CA ASN A 237 5.78 12.64 18.13
C ASN A 237 6.62 11.61 18.90
N VAL A 238 7.93 11.75 18.80
CA VAL A 238 8.85 10.93 19.58
C VAL A 238 8.99 11.53 20.98
N PRO A 239 8.57 10.83 22.04
CA PRO A 239 8.77 11.32 23.39
C PRO A 239 10.26 11.28 23.76
N ALA A 240 10.69 12.14 24.68
CA ALA A 240 12.07 12.19 25.15
C ALA A 240 12.51 10.84 25.78
N SER A 241 11.60 10.14 26.39
CA SER A 241 11.79 8.78 26.95
C SER A 241 10.45 8.18 27.37
N GLY A 242 10.43 6.88 27.57
CA GLY A 242 9.35 6.20 28.27
C GLY A 242 8.39 5.44 27.37
N LYS A 243 7.24 5.14 27.98
CA LYS A 243 6.21 4.28 27.43
C LYS A 243 5.14 5.08 26.71
N VAL A 244 4.79 4.64 25.54
CA VAL A 244 3.66 5.17 24.77
C VAL A 244 2.56 4.13 24.68
N SER A 245 1.33 4.58 24.48
CA SER A 245 0.22 3.68 24.18
C SER A 245 -0.74 4.26 23.15
N ALA A 246 -1.40 3.36 22.42
CA ALA A 246 -2.46 3.66 21.47
C ALA A 246 -3.66 2.76 21.77
N THR A 247 -4.79 3.35 22.14
CA THR A 247 -6.05 2.63 22.28
C THR A 247 -6.84 2.74 20.99
N LEU A 248 -6.96 1.63 20.28
CA LEU A 248 -7.69 1.53 19.02
C LEU A 248 -9.11 1.01 19.28
N GLU A 249 -10.07 1.56 18.56
CA GLU A 249 -11.45 1.11 18.53
C GLU A 249 -12.00 1.16 17.09
N GLY A 250 -12.37 0.00 16.54
CA GLY A 250 -13.03 -0.08 15.25
C GLY A 250 -14.44 0.49 15.29
N LEU A 251 -14.78 1.30 14.33
CA LEU A 251 -16.11 1.86 14.16
C LEU A 251 -16.99 0.89 13.36
N ALA A 252 -18.29 0.89 13.64
CA ALA A 252 -19.21 0.04 12.90
C ALA A 252 -19.20 0.39 11.39
N PRO A 253 -19.38 -0.60 10.50
CA PRO A 253 -19.52 -0.33 9.06
C PRO A 253 -20.62 0.72 8.80
N GLY A 254 -20.35 1.64 7.87
CA GLY A 254 -21.27 2.74 7.56
C GLY A 254 -21.39 3.82 8.63
N SER A 255 -20.48 3.86 9.62
CA SER A 255 -20.41 4.95 10.61
C SER A 255 -20.26 6.30 9.93
N ALA A 256 -20.80 7.33 10.60
CA ALA A 256 -20.62 8.72 10.18
C ALA A 256 -19.14 9.12 10.25
N LEU A 257 -18.73 9.96 9.33
CA LEU A 257 -17.43 10.62 9.36
C LEU A 257 -17.35 11.59 10.53
N ALA A 258 -16.14 11.93 10.96
CA ALA A 258 -15.94 13.04 11.87
C ALA A 258 -16.47 14.34 11.24
N ALA A 259 -17.03 15.24 12.04
CA ALA A 259 -17.67 16.46 11.53
C ALA A 259 -16.72 17.35 10.71
N ALA A 260 -15.41 17.28 10.97
CA ALA A 260 -14.39 18.03 10.25
C ALA A 260 -13.89 17.32 8.97
N ASP A 261 -14.28 16.05 8.75
CA ASP A 261 -13.90 15.29 7.56
C ASP A 261 -14.79 15.69 6.38
N PRO A 262 -14.24 16.24 5.30
CA PRO A 262 -15.03 16.62 4.13
C PRO A 262 -15.66 15.43 3.39
N GLY A 263 -15.21 14.21 3.68
CA GLY A 263 -15.74 13.00 3.05
C GLY A 263 -15.55 12.98 1.53
N THR A 264 -14.34 13.27 1.09
CA THR A 264 -14.03 13.43 -0.34
C THR A 264 -13.73 12.08 -0.98
N VAL A 265 -14.49 11.73 -2.02
CA VAL A 265 -14.19 10.61 -2.93
C VAL A 265 -13.33 11.12 -4.07
N VAL A 266 -12.22 10.49 -4.34
CA VAL A 266 -11.26 10.90 -5.37
C VAL A 266 -11.03 9.79 -6.40
N ASP A 267 -10.67 10.17 -7.64
CA ASP A 267 -10.17 9.23 -8.65
C ASP A 267 -8.68 8.93 -8.48
N GLY A 268 -8.13 8.08 -9.36
CA GLY A 268 -6.72 7.72 -9.36
C GLY A 268 -5.75 8.90 -9.50
N ASP A 269 -6.20 9.98 -10.12
CA ASP A 269 -5.42 11.22 -10.29
C ASP A 269 -5.57 12.17 -9.10
N GLY A 270 -6.43 11.82 -8.11
CA GLY A 270 -6.72 12.64 -6.94
C GLY A 270 -7.78 13.72 -7.17
N ASN A 271 -8.51 13.69 -8.29
CA ASN A 271 -9.59 14.63 -8.53
C ASN A 271 -10.84 14.23 -7.75
N VAL A 272 -11.51 15.23 -7.15
CA VAL A 272 -12.74 15.00 -6.41
C VAL A 272 -13.88 14.61 -7.35
N LYS A 273 -14.46 13.44 -7.13
CA LYS A 273 -15.65 12.93 -7.86
C LYS A 273 -16.95 13.24 -7.13
N SER A 274 -16.95 13.07 -5.83
CA SER A 274 -18.13 13.30 -4.99
C SER A 274 -17.74 13.51 -3.54
N THR A 275 -18.75 13.76 -2.70
CA THR A 275 -18.59 13.82 -1.24
C THR A 275 -19.56 12.86 -0.58
N VAL A 276 -19.16 12.34 0.57
CA VAL A 276 -19.91 11.40 1.38
C VAL A 276 -19.91 11.84 2.85
N THR A 277 -20.84 11.34 3.63
CA THR A 277 -20.94 11.62 5.07
C THR A 277 -20.71 10.40 5.95
N LYS A 278 -20.49 9.25 5.32
CA LYS A 278 -20.29 7.94 5.98
C LYS A 278 -19.21 7.17 5.26
N TYR A 279 -18.54 6.28 6.00
CA TYR A 279 -17.66 5.30 5.40
C TYR A 279 -18.43 4.28 4.58
N ASN A 280 -17.80 3.72 3.57
CA ASN A 280 -18.38 2.64 2.79
C ASN A 280 -18.59 1.42 3.70
N SER A 281 -19.75 0.81 3.57
CA SER A 281 -20.13 -0.38 4.33
C SER A 281 -20.24 -1.56 3.40
N GLN A 282 -19.43 -2.58 3.66
CA GLN A 282 -19.65 -3.89 3.08
C GLN A 282 -20.32 -4.79 4.13
N SER A 283 -21.17 -5.71 3.67
CA SER A 283 -22.06 -6.44 4.55
C SER A 283 -21.38 -7.65 5.23
N ASN A 284 -21.82 -7.98 6.42
CA ASN A 284 -21.69 -9.30 7.09
C ASN A 284 -20.28 -9.77 7.51
N THR A 285 -19.22 -9.01 7.29
CA THR A 285 -17.88 -9.34 7.75
C THR A 285 -17.58 -8.59 9.03
N GLN A 286 -16.97 -9.24 10.01
CA GLN A 286 -16.60 -8.59 11.25
C GLN A 286 -15.27 -7.85 11.08
N GLN A 287 -15.26 -6.59 11.50
CA GLN A 287 -14.04 -5.80 11.51
C GLN A 287 -13.05 -6.37 12.52
N ASN A 288 -11.80 -6.39 12.12
CA ASN A 288 -10.66 -6.75 12.94
C ASN A 288 -9.43 -6.01 12.41
N TYR A 289 -8.42 -5.87 13.24
CA TYR A 289 -7.19 -5.14 12.91
C TYR A 289 -5.98 -5.89 13.42
N ARG A 290 -4.81 -5.58 12.81
CA ARG A 290 -3.49 -5.84 13.38
C ARG A 290 -2.83 -4.48 13.57
N TYR A 291 -2.32 -4.20 14.76
CA TYR A 291 -1.73 -2.89 15.04
C TYR A 291 -0.63 -2.97 16.06
N GLY A 292 0.31 -2.03 15.97
CA GLY A 292 1.46 -1.94 16.87
C GLY A 292 2.38 -0.78 16.49
N PHE A 293 3.38 -0.52 17.31
CA PHE A 293 4.31 0.57 17.10
C PHE A 293 5.54 0.13 16.29
N VAL A 294 6.07 1.06 15.53
CA VAL A 294 7.37 0.94 14.84
C VAL A 294 8.21 2.17 15.17
N ALA A 295 9.42 1.95 15.65
CA ALA A 295 10.36 3.04 15.93
C ALA A 295 11.60 2.87 15.04
N ILE A 296 12.09 3.98 14.49
CA ILE A 296 13.33 4.03 13.73
C ILE A 296 14.32 4.88 14.53
N THR A 297 15.47 4.31 14.85
CA THR A 297 16.53 4.99 15.61
C THR A 297 17.47 5.75 14.68
N LYS A 298 18.21 6.71 15.24
CA LYS A 298 19.14 7.58 14.51
C LYS A 298 20.26 6.83 13.76
N ASP A 299 20.54 5.59 14.15
CA ASP A 299 21.45 4.72 13.43
C ASP A 299 20.77 3.94 12.27
N GLY A 300 19.53 4.27 11.96
CA GLY A 300 18.78 3.72 10.84
C GLY A 300 18.19 2.34 11.07
N LYS A 301 18.11 1.87 12.33
CA LYS A 301 17.52 0.56 12.65
C LYS A 301 16.05 0.69 12.96
N SER A 302 15.27 -0.23 12.43
CA SER A 302 13.86 -0.42 12.74
C SER A 302 13.67 -1.30 13.98
N HIS A 303 12.76 -0.89 14.86
CA HIS A 303 12.39 -1.61 16.07
C HIS A 303 10.87 -1.80 16.07
N TYR A 304 10.45 -3.05 16.09
CA TYR A 304 9.04 -3.42 15.99
C TYR A 304 8.48 -3.75 17.38
N GLY A 305 7.37 -3.09 17.72
CA GLY A 305 6.59 -3.44 18.91
C GLY A 305 5.77 -4.71 18.72
N GLU A 306 5.17 -5.19 19.82
CA GLU A 306 4.25 -6.32 19.75
C GLU A 306 3.06 -6.00 18.84
N MET A 307 2.69 -6.95 17.98
CA MET A 307 1.48 -6.89 17.17
C MET A 307 0.26 -7.24 18.02
N HIS A 308 -0.69 -6.34 18.09
CA HIS A 308 -1.99 -6.56 18.71
C HIS A 308 -3.04 -6.95 17.68
N THR A 309 -4.03 -7.74 18.10
CA THR A 309 -5.14 -8.22 17.27
C THR A 309 -6.46 -7.87 17.93
N GLY A 310 -7.41 -7.41 17.16
CA GLY A 310 -8.77 -7.15 17.64
C GLY A 310 -9.37 -5.87 17.08
N LYS A 311 -10.68 -5.73 17.24
CA LYS A 311 -11.38 -4.49 16.86
C LYS A 311 -11.30 -3.40 17.93
N LYS A 312 -10.86 -3.76 19.14
CA LYS A 312 -10.66 -2.83 20.26
C LYS A 312 -9.56 -3.34 21.18
N GLY A 313 -8.68 -2.45 21.58
CA GLY A 313 -7.60 -2.78 22.51
C GLY A 313 -6.57 -1.66 22.63
N THR A 314 -5.58 -1.88 23.49
CA THR A 314 -4.50 -0.93 23.71
C THR A 314 -3.16 -1.58 23.45
N ALA A 315 -2.44 -1.07 22.45
CA ALA A 315 -1.04 -1.36 22.25
C ALA A 315 -0.19 -0.47 23.17
N THR A 316 0.85 -1.03 23.75
CA THR A 316 1.83 -0.30 24.56
C THR A 316 3.22 -0.57 24.04
N TYR A 317 4.12 0.42 24.12
CA TYR A 317 5.45 0.29 23.58
C TYR A 317 6.47 1.09 24.39
N GLU A 318 7.59 0.46 24.75
CA GLU A 318 8.73 1.15 25.32
C GLU A 318 9.57 1.71 24.19
N VAL A 319 9.58 3.03 24.06
CA VAL A 319 10.28 3.69 22.94
C VAL A 319 11.79 3.54 23.11
N PRO A 320 12.50 2.96 22.13
CA PRO A 320 13.95 2.80 22.22
C PRO A 320 14.67 4.15 22.37
N ALA A 321 15.80 4.12 23.07
CA ALA A 321 16.68 5.30 23.13
C ALA A 321 17.13 5.70 21.73
N ASN A 322 17.32 6.99 21.51
CA ASN A 322 17.73 7.55 20.21
C ASN A 322 16.74 7.32 19.06
N THR A 323 15.48 7.05 19.36
CA THR A 323 14.42 7.03 18.33
C THR A 323 14.36 8.39 17.65
N GLU A 324 14.30 8.36 16.33
CA GLU A 324 14.17 9.53 15.47
C GLU A 324 12.75 9.64 14.90
N ARG A 325 12.15 8.51 14.53
CA ARG A 325 10.79 8.44 13.96
C ARG A 325 9.99 7.36 14.70
N LEU A 326 8.73 7.64 14.96
CA LEU A 326 7.80 6.74 15.63
C LEU A 326 6.51 6.68 14.84
N TYR A 327 6.00 5.48 14.61
CA TYR A 327 4.75 5.24 13.90
C TYR A 327 3.84 4.30 14.68
N LEU A 328 2.54 4.47 14.52
CA LEU A 328 1.57 3.40 14.74
C LEU A 328 1.21 2.79 13.39
N CYS A 329 1.45 1.51 13.22
CA CYS A 329 0.99 0.73 12.07
C CYS A 329 -0.39 0.15 12.39
N VAL A 330 -1.35 0.32 11.48
CA VAL A 330 -2.71 -0.25 11.60
C VAL A 330 -3.08 -0.90 10.28
N LEU A 331 -3.20 -2.22 10.26
CA LEU A 331 -3.66 -3.02 9.12
C LEU A 331 -5.12 -3.39 9.30
N ALA A 332 -5.96 -3.19 8.30
CA ALA A 332 -7.30 -3.73 8.25
C ALA A 332 -7.27 -5.23 7.94
N ALA A 333 -7.74 -6.03 8.88
CA ALA A 333 -7.65 -7.48 8.88
C ALA A 333 -8.99 -8.12 9.27
N PRO A 334 -10.08 -7.92 8.50
CA PRO A 334 -11.41 -8.43 8.83
C PRO A 334 -11.41 -9.96 8.93
N ASP A 335 -12.43 -10.54 9.56
CA ASP A 335 -12.53 -11.98 9.80
C ASP A 335 -12.81 -12.81 8.52
N LYS A 336 -13.04 -12.12 7.42
CA LYS A 336 -13.20 -12.72 6.09
C LYS A 336 -12.35 -11.94 5.09
N TYR A 337 -11.66 -12.65 4.21
CA TYR A 337 -10.98 -12.05 3.09
C TYR A 337 -11.98 -11.75 1.98
N ASN A 338 -12.07 -10.49 1.56
CA ASN A 338 -12.88 -10.06 0.44
C ASN A 338 -11.97 -9.62 -0.71
N HIS A 339 -12.34 -10.00 -1.93
CA HIS A 339 -11.67 -9.52 -3.14
C HIS A 339 -11.97 -8.05 -3.37
N ASN A 340 -11.03 -7.36 -4.01
CA ASN A 340 -11.28 -6.05 -4.58
C ASN A 340 -11.76 -6.20 -6.02
N ALA A 341 -12.83 -5.51 -6.38
CA ALA A 341 -13.26 -5.42 -7.77
C ALA A 341 -12.29 -4.53 -8.56
N TRP A 342 -12.08 -4.87 -9.83
CA TRP A 342 -11.36 -4.00 -10.75
C TRP A 342 -12.39 -3.13 -11.46
N ASP A 343 -12.51 -1.91 -10.97
CA ASP A 343 -13.43 -0.96 -11.58
C ASP A 343 -12.91 0.45 -11.52
N ASP A 344 -12.75 1.37 -11.81
CA ASP A 344 -12.20 2.72 -11.67
C ASP A 344 -13.03 3.57 -10.68
N ASP A 345 -13.72 2.92 -9.73
CA ASP A 345 -14.66 3.57 -8.82
C ASP A 345 -14.36 3.19 -7.36
N GLU A 346 -14.29 4.17 -6.48
CA GLU A 346 -14.12 4.00 -5.03
C GLU A 346 -15.42 3.80 -4.26
N THR A 347 -16.57 3.98 -4.89
CA THR A 347 -17.87 4.03 -4.19
C THR A 347 -18.30 2.70 -3.61
N ASN A 348 -17.80 1.59 -4.16
CA ASN A 348 -18.05 0.24 -3.72
C ASN A 348 -16.88 -0.38 -2.94
N ASP A 349 -15.78 0.33 -2.79
CA ASP A 349 -14.62 -0.12 -2.02
C ASP A 349 -14.98 -0.32 -0.56
N GLU A 350 -14.55 -1.46 -0.03
CA GLU A 350 -14.72 -1.76 1.38
C GLU A 350 -13.83 -0.89 2.25
N GLN A 351 -14.39 -0.31 3.28
CA GLN A 351 -13.66 0.49 4.27
C GLN A 351 -13.84 -0.04 5.69
N TRP A 352 -12.74 -0.13 6.42
CA TRP A 352 -12.67 -0.56 7.82
C TRP A 352 -12.30 0.61 8.72
N PRO A 353 -13.28 1.46 9.12
CA PRO A 353 -13.02 2.66 9.88
C PRO A 353 -12.64 2.34 11.33
N TYR A 354 -11.74 3.14 11.87
CA TYR A 354 -11.32 3.06 13.25
C TYR A 354 -11.09 4.46 13.84
N ARG A 355 -11.00 4.50 15.18
CA ARG A 355 -10.51 5.66 15.91
C ARG A 355 -9.43 5.25 16.89
N VAL A 356 -8.52 6.15 17.20
CA VAL A 356 -7.39 5.90 18.10
C VAL A 356 -7.19 7.03 19.07
N LYS A 357 -6.77 6.69 20.30
CA LYS A 357 -6.38 7.65 21.32
C LYS A 357 -4.98 7.33 21.80
N PHE A 358 -4.13 8.35 21.90
CA PHE A 358 -2.74 8.20 22.32
C PHE A 358 -2.54 8.60 23.79
N SER A 359 -1.50 8.03 24.41
CA SER A 359 -0.97 8.46 25.71
C SER A 359 0.56 8.33 25.68
N GLY A 360 1.26 9.30 26.23
CA GLY A 360 2.72 9.42 26.17
C GLY A 360 3.26 9.86 24.80
N THR A 361 2.40 10.04 23.81
CA THR A 361 2.69 10.58 22.47
C THR A 361 1.43 11.20 21.88
N ASP A 362 1.55 11.84 20.72
CA ASP A 362 0.45 12.37 19.91
C ASP A 362 0.84 12.32 18.43
N LEU A 363 -0.08 12.69 17.54
CA LEU A 363 0.20 12.83 16.10
C LEU A 363 1.39 13.76 15.88
N LEU A 364 2.22 13.43 14.91
CA LEU A 364 3.41 14.23 14.59
C LEU A 364 3.04 15.69 14.34
N GLY A 365 3.74 16.59 15.01
CA GLY A 365 3.51 18.03 14.94
C GLY A 365 2.45 18.58 15.90
N ASN A 366 1.65 17.73 16.57
CA ASN A 366 0.76 18.18 17.63
C ASN A 366 1.57 18.52 18.89
N VAL A 367 1.36 19.71 19.42
CA VAL A 367 1.95 20.13 20.67
C VAL A 367 0.99 19.79 21.80
N THR A 368 1.41 18.93 22.73
CA THR A 368 0.66 18.73 23.99
C THR A 368 0.97 19.90 24.91
N ILE A 369 0.00 20.77 25.13
CA ILE A 369 0.12 21.84 26.12
C ILE A 369 -0.02 21.19 27.51
N PRO A 370 0.97 21.29 28.40
CA PRO A 370 0.85 20.75 29.75
C PRO A 370 -0.35 21.34 30.48
N GLU A 371 -1.00 20.53 31.28
CA GLU A 371 -2.10 21.01 32.15
C GLU A 371 -1.58 22.13 33.07
N GLY A 372 -2.25 23.28 33.04
CA GLY A 372 -1.83 24.48 33.79
C GLY A 372 -0.83 25.38 33.08
N ALA A 373 -0.48 25.08 31.84
CA ALA A 373 0.30 26.04 31.05
C ALA A 373 -0.51 27.34 30.80
N PRO A 374 0.14 28.53 30.84
CA PRO A 374 -0.53 29.77 30.52
C PRO A 374 -1.12 29.73 29.11
N THR A 375 -2.40 30.07 28.94
CA THR A 375 -3.09 30.07 27.65
C THR A 375 -2.88 31.33 26.83
N ASP A 376 -2.19 32.32 27.37
CA ASP A 376 -2.02 33.70 26.89
C ASP A 376 -0.55 34.05 26.67
N VAL A 377 0.28 33.11 26.28
CA VAL A 377 1.62 33.42 25.83
C VAL A 377 1.55 33.95 24.41
N GLU A 378 1.67 35.28 24.24
CA GLU A 378 1.95 35.84 22.94
C GLU A 378 3.34 35.37 22.50
N THR A 379 3.39 34.44 21.56
CA THR A 379 4.62 34.06 20.88
C THR A 379 4.75 34.89 19.61
N SER A 380 5.62 35.89 19.64
CA SER A 380 6.06 36.53 18.40
C SER A 380 7.22 35.71 17.82
N LEU A 381 7.00 35.10 16.69
CA LEU A 381 8.06 34.47 15.89
C LEU A 381 8.60 35.56 14.93
N GLU A 382 9.75 36.14 15.23
CA GLU A 382 10.48 36.92 14.25
C GLU A 382 11.26 35.98 13.34
N VAL A 383 10.79 35.81 12.13
CA VAL A 383 11.55 35.15 11.05
C VAL A 383 12.30 36.22 10.28
N SER A 384 13.61 36.35 10.50
CA SER A 384 14.47 37.12 9.63
C SER A 384 14.88 36.26 8.44
N LEU A 385 14.40 36.58 7.26
CA LEU A 385 14.92 36.03 6.01
C LEU A 385 16.17 36.80 5.63
N ASP A 386 17.32 36.13 5.63
CA ASP A 386 18.53 36.69 5.01
C ASP A 386 18.42 36.59 3.49
N ALA A 387 18.06 37.70 2.85
CA ALA A 387 17.89 37.79 1.41
C ALA A 387 19.22 37.91 0.64
N SER A 388 20.36 37.69 1.28
CA SER A 388 21.69 37.95 0.66
C SER A 388 22.18 36.81 -0.26
N SER A 389 21.46 35.70 -0.41
CA SER A 389 21.81 34.67 -1.39
C SER A 389 20.78 34.62 -2.54
N GLU A 390 21.22 35.06 -3.71
CA GLU A 390 20.44 35.07 -4.97
C GLU A 390 20.10 33.67 -5.51
N SER A 391 20.24 32.55 -4.75
CA SER A 391 20.25 31.21 -5.29
C SER A 391 19.10 30.30 -4.88
N TYR A 392 18.09 30.80 -4.19
CA TYR A 392 16.91 29.96 -3.88
C TYR A 392 15.64 30.59 -4.40
N PRO A 393 14.92 29.93 -5.33
CA PRO A 393 13.59 30.37 -5.71
C PRO A 393 12.65 30.25 -4.49
N LEU A 394 12.03 31.38 -4.16
CA LEU A 394 10.95 31.44 -3.16
C LEU A 394 9.82 30.50 -3.63
N HIS A 395 9.72 29.33 -3.05
CA HIS A 395 8.50 28.54 -3.14
C HIS A 395 7.47 29.19 -2.22
N THR A 396 6.51 29.88 -2.80
CA THR A 396 5.31 30.30 -2.08
C THR A 396 4.52 29.06 -1.68
N PHE A 397 4.51 28.77 -0.40
CA PHE A 397 3.54 27.82 0.16
C PHE A 397 2.16 28.49 0.09
N ASN A 398 1.36 28.13 -0.88
CA ASN A 398 -0.05 28.42 -0.83
C ASN A 398 -0.65 27.49 0.22
N GLN A 399 -1.00 28.04 1.37
CA GLN A 399 -1.93 27.43 2.29
C GLN A 399 -3.32 27.47 1.64
N ALA A 400 -3.87 26.33 1.33
CA ALA A 400 -5.29 26.10 1.15
C ALA A 400 -5.75 25.07 2.16
#